data_4b7aca4b8b502b2ee867fd7ea0a1fe0c
#
_entry.id   4b7aca4b8b502b2ee867fd7ea0a1fe0c
#
_cell.length_a   1.000
_cell.length_b   1.000
_cell.length_c   1.000
_cell.angle_alpha   90.00
_cell.angle_beta   90.00
_cell.angle_gamma   90.00
#
_symmetry.space_group_name_H-M   'P 1'
#
loop_
_entity.id
_entity.type
_entity.pdbx_description
1 polymer ?
#
loop_
_entity_poly.entity_id
_entity_poly.type
_entity_poly.pdbx_seq_one_letter_code
_entity_poly.pdbx_strand_id
1 'polypeptide(L)'
;MKKTIVTIAVLALITTLAISLSGLRERDADPGLIADRLARIDAAIEAEVAAGKIAGAVALIARNGQVGYHKEFGFADIESQAPMQLDSIFRIASMTKAVTSVAVMMLHEQGRFQLNDPLAKYIPGFATMTVISEVDEQGNVKATVPATKPIRIIDLLTHSSGIAYPFIPS
;
A
#
# COMPACT_ATOMS: atom_id res chain seq x y z
N MET A 1 3.99 55.85 -27.36
CA MET A 1 3.79 55.81 -25.90
C MET A 1 2.90 54.67 -25.42
N LYS A 2 1.72 54.38 -25.98
CA LYS A 2 0.83 53.28 -25.48
C LYS A 2 1.44 51.86 -25.57
N LYS A 3 2.20 51.55 -26.64
CA LYS A 3 2.84 50.21 -26.79
C LYS A 3 3.93 49.94 -25.76
N THR A 4 4.73 50.97 -25.41
CA THR A 4 5.81 50.86 -24.41
C THR A 4 5.27 50.62 -23.01
N ILE A 5 4.14 51.24 -22.62
CA ILE A 5 3.51 51.06 -21.31
C ILE A 5 2.95 49.64 -21.15
N VAL A 6 2.33 49.07 -22.21
CA VAL A 6 1.81 47.70 -22.20
C VAL A 6 2.94 46.68 -22.05
N THR A 7 4.08 46.91 -22.75
CA THR A 7 5.23 45.99 -22.63
C THR A 7 5.83 45.99 -21.23
N ILE A 8 5.97 47.14 -20.59
CA ILE A 8 6.47 47.25 -19.21
C ILE A 8 5.51 46.58 -18.19
N ALA A 9 4.19 46.76 -18.38
CA ALA A 9 3.18 46.14 -17.50
C ALA A 9 3.18 44.60 -17.63
N VAL A 10 3.34 44.07 -18.84
CA VAL A 10 3.42 42.61 -19.06
C VAL A 10 4.72 42.01 -18.46
N LEU A 11 5.86 42.73 -18.62
CA LEU A 11 7.12 42.29 -18.01
C LEU A 11 7.05 42.30 -16.47
N ALA A 12 6.43 43.33 -15.88
CA ALA A 12 6.22 43.42 -14.44
C ALA A 12 5.31 42.31 -13.92
N LEU A 13 4.27 41.93 -14.68
CA LEU A 13 3.35 40.83 -14.30
C LEU A 13 4.05 39.47 -14.38
N ILE A 14 4.89 39.25 -15.37
CA ILE A 14 5.67 38.00 -15.51
C ILE A 14 6.71 37.87 -14.38
N THR A 15 7.38 38.97 -14.01
CA THR A 15 8.35 38.95 -12.91
C THR A 15 7.71 38.75 -11.54
N THR A 16 6.52 39.32 -11.29
CA THR A 16 5.78 39.06 -10.04
C THR A 16 5.25 37.63 -9.98
N LEU A 17 4.80 37.06 -11.10
CA LEU A 17 4.36 35.68 -11.15
C LEU A 17 5.54 34.70 -10.96
N ALA A 18 6.70 34.97 -11.53
CA ALA A 18 7.90 34.18 -11.34
C ALA A 18 8.41 34.21 -9.86
N ILE A 19 8.32 35.36 -9.20
CA ILE A 19 8.67 35.51 -7.78
C ILE A 19 7.65 34.75 -6.90
N SER A 20 6.37 34.72 -7.27
CA SER A 20 5.35 33.94 -6.55
C SER A 20 5.54 32.44 -6.73
N LEU A 21 5.98 31.96 -7.89
CA LEU A 21 6.29 30.55 -8.12
C LEU A 21 7.59 30.11 -7.41
N SER A 22 8.58 30.99 -7.28
CA SER A 22 9.81 30.67 -6.53
C SER A 22 9.60 30.58 -5.02
N GLY A 23 8.51 31.15 -4.49
CA GLY A 23 8.08 31.02 -3.09
C GLY A 23 7.35 29.70 -2.80
N LEU A 24 6.96 28.93 -3.83
CA LEU A 24 6.46 27.56 -3.75
C LEU A 24 7.58 26.52 -3.80
N ARG A 25 8.84 26.96 -3.64
CA ARG A 25 9.93 26.03 -3.38
C ARG A 25 9.54 25.28 -2.12
N GLU A 26 9.26 23.99 -2.29
CA GLU A 26 9.09 22.99 -1.25
C GLU A 26 9.98 23.39 -0.07
N ARG A 27 9.36 23.75 1.06
CA ARG A 27 10.13 23.89 2.28
C ARG A 27 10.72 22.51 2.51
N ASP A 28 12.02 22.37 2.38
CA ASP A 28 12.81 21.31 2.97
C ASP A 28 12.64 21.42 4.50
N ALA A 29 11.42 21.15 4.95
CA ALA A 29 11.13 21.11 6.36
C ALA A 29 11.79 19.81 6.84
N ASP A 30 12.82 19.94 7.65
CA ASP A 30 13.44 18.83 8.35
C ASP A 30 12.32 17.92 8.92
N PRO A 31 12.21 16.65 8.50
CA PRO A 31 11.19 15.74 9.02
C PRO A 31 11.31 15.54 10.54
N GLY A 32 12.30 16.15 11.20
CA GLY A 32 12.53 16.09 12.64
C GLY A 32 12.92 14.68 13.08
N LEU A 33 13.61 13.94 12.22
CA LEU A 33 14.17 12.62 12.53
C LEU A 33 15.59 12.78 13.10
N ILE A 34 15.89 11.99 14.13
CA ILE A 34 17.20 12.07 14.83
C ILE A 34 18.14 11.07 14.15
N ALA A 35 19.22 11.57 13.53
CA ALA A 35 20.19 10.77 12.77
C ALA A 35 20.76 9.58 13.58
N ASP A 36 21.16 9.79 14.83
CA ASP A 36 21.71 8.74 15.69
C ASP A 36 20.70 7.61 15.97
N ARG A 37 19.40 7.93 15.94
CA ARG A 37 18.34 6.90 16.08
C ARG A 37 18.13 6.16 14.78
N LEU A 38 18.26 6.82 13.64
CA LEU A 38 18.17 6.18 12.33
C LEU A 38 19.33 5.21 12.09
N ALA A 39 20.54 5.54 12.55
CA ALA A 39 21.70 4.64 12.46
C ALA A 39 21.47 3.29 13.18
N ARG A 40 20.56 3.22 14.15
CA ARG A 40 20.19 1.96 14.81
C ARG A 40 19.38 1.06 13.89
N ILE A 41 18.64 1.63 12.93
CA ILE A 41 17.91 0.88 11.90
C ILE A 41 18.92 0.26 10.93
N ASP A 42 19.93 1.04 10.51
CA ASP A 42 21.01 0.56 9.64
C ASP A 42 21.66 -0.68 10.28
N ALA A 43 22.14 -0.56 11.52
CA ALA A 43 22.79 -1.64 12.22
C ALA A 43 21.90 -2.89 12.40
N ALA A 44 20.60 -2.70 12.64
CA ALA A 44 19.66 -3.81 12.82
C ALA A 44 19.44 -4.56 11.51
N ILE A 45 19.23 -3.86 10.38
CA ILE A 45 19.01 -4.49 9.09
C ILE A 45 20.30 -5.14 8.57
N GLU A 46 21.44 -4.47 8.70
CA GLU A 46 22.75 -5.01 8.32
C GLU A 46 23.08 -6.31 9.07
N ALA A 47 22.74 -6.39 10.36
CA ALA A 47 22.92 -7.60 11.15
C ALA A 47 22.05 -8.77 10.62
N GLU A 48 20.80 -8.53 10.22
CA GLU A 48 19.93 -9.57 9.65
C GLU A 48 20.43 -10.05 8.27
N VAL A 49 20.91 -9.12 7.44
CA VAL A 49 21.54 -9.44 6.15
C VAL A 49 22.83 -10.24 6.36
N ALA A 50 23.72 -9.78 7.25
CA ALA A 50 24.97 -10.46 7.57
C ALA A 50 24.76 -11.86 8.16
N ALA A 51 23.69 -12.07 8.92
CA ALA A 51 23.28 -13.35 9.45
C ALA A 51 22.64 -14.29 8.40
N GLY A 52 22.45 -13.83 7.16
CA GLY A 52 21.81 -14.58 6.07
C GLY A 52 20.32 -14.84 6.28
N LYS A 53 19.65 -14.12 7.19
CA LYS A 53 18.22 -14.31 7.45
C LYS A 53 17.34 -13.64 6.40
N ILE A 54 17.82 -12.56 5.79
CA ILE A 54 17.21 -11.88 4.64
C ILE A 54 18.29 -11.60 3.58
N ALA A 55 17.89 -11.63 2.31
CA ALA A 55 18.79 -11.32 1.20
C ALA A 55 19.18 -9.83 1.21
N GLY A 56 18.20 -8.97 1.41
CA GLY A 56 18.34 -7.53 1.45
C GLY A 56 17.02 -6.87 1.82
N ALA A 57 17.04 -5.56 1.92
CA ALA A 57 15.88 -4.74 2.26
C ALA A 57 15.97 -3.34 1.66
N VAL A 58 14.82 -2.71 1.49
CA VAL A 58 14.69 -1.25 1.34
C VAL A 58 13.87 -0.73 2.50
N ALA A 59 14.40 0.24 3.23
CA ALA A 59 13.71 0.87 4.35
C ALA A 59 13.41 2.33 4.06
N LEU A 60 12.17 2.75 4.30
CA LEU A 60 11.70 4.12 4.10
C LEU A 60 10.94 4.61 5.33
N ILE A 61 11.27 5.81 5.80
CA ILE A 61 10.51 6.50 6.84
C ILE A 61 10.11 7.87 6.32
N ALA A 62 8.81 8.11 6.31
CA ALA A 62 8.24 9.41 6.01
C ALA A 62 7.54 10.00 7.23
N ARG A 63 7.64 11.30 7.42
CA ARG A 63 6.95 12.07 8.46
C ARG A 63 6.42 13.37 7.88
N ASN A 64 5.16 13.69 8.17
CA ASN A 64 4.49 14.88 7.66
C ASN A 64 4.53 15.00 6.12
N GLY A 65 4.43 13.86 5.41
CA GLY A 65 4.49 13.80 3.96
C GLY A 65 5.89 13.92 3.36
N GLN A 66 6.95 13.97 4.18
CA GLN A 66 8.33 14.07 3.72
C GLN A 66 9.11 12.80 4.04
N VAL A 67 9.92 12.34 3.07
CA VAL A 67 10.83 11.21 3.26
C VAL A 67 12.08 11.73 3.98
N GLY A 68 12.29 11.25 5.19
CA GLY A 68 13.44 11.60 6.01
C GLY A 68 14.48 10.49 6.13
N TYR A 69 14.15 9.29 5.63
CA TYR A 69 15.06 8.15 5.60
C TYR A 69 14.64 7.23 4.45
N HIS A 70 15.60 6.88 3.59
CA HIS A 70 15.39 5.94 2.48
C HIS A 70 16.73 5.30 2.14
N LYS A 71 16.89 4.01 2.46
CA LYS A 71 18.13 3.25 2.26
C LYS A 71 17.87 1.84 1.79
N GLU A 72 18.82 1.32 1.02
CA GLU A 72 18.91 -0.07 0.58
C GLU A 72 19.99 -0.82 1.36
N PHE A 73 19.82 -2.14 1.52
CA PHE A 73 20.70 -3.04 2.23
C PHE A 73 20.80 -4.39 1.52
N GLY A 74 21.99 -4.96 1.44
CA GLY A 74 22.21 -6.31 0.93
C GLY A 74 21.94 -6.46 -0.56
N PHE A 75 21.34 -7.59 -0.94
CA PHE A 75 21.16 -8.01 -2.31
C PHE A 75 19.68 -8.16 -2.67
N ALA A 76 19.35 -7.82 -3.92
CA ALA A 76 18.07 -8.17 -4.53
C ALA A 76 18.03 -9.66 -4.89
N ASP A 77 19.20 -10.21 -5.25
CA ASP A 77 19.40 -11.62 -5.56
C ASP A 77 20.79 -12.05 -5.05
N ILE A 78 20.81 -13.03 -4.15
CA ILE A 78 22.04 -13.54 -3.53
C ILE A 78 22.87 -14.34 -4.54
N GLU A 79 22.23 -15.13 -5.40
CA GLU A 79 22.93 -16.04 -6.33
C GLU A 79 23.74 -15.27 -7.36
N SER A 80 23.13 -14.23 -7.94
CA SER A 80 23.80 -13.33 -8.90
C SER A 80 24.58 -12.19 -8.24
N GLN A 81 24.48 -12.06 -6.92
CA GLN A 81 25.03 -10.93 -6.13
C GLN A 81 24.55 -9.55 -6.64
N ALA A 82 23.34 -9.50 -7.22
CA ALA A 82 22.73 -8.26 -7.65
C ALA A 82 22.41 -7.38 -6.42
N PRO A 83 22.99 -6.18 -6.31
CA PRO A 83 22.75 -5.33 -5.15
C PRO A 83 21.30 -4.89 -5.06
N MET A 84 20.79 -4.71 -3.84
CA MET A 84 19.51 -4.07 -3.62
C MET A 84 19.56 -2.62 -4.13
N GLN A 85 18.46 -2.13 -4.69
CA GLN A 85 18.32 -0.75 -5.16
C GLN A 85 17.11 -0.10 -4.49
N LEU A 86 17.11 1.23 -4.33
CA LEU A 86 15.99 1.98 -3.74
C LEU A 86 14.68 1.79 -4.52
N ASP A 87 14.75 1.53 -5.82
CA ASP A 87 13.63 1.31 -6.73
C ASP A 87 13.34 -0.18 -7.01
N SER A 88 13.96 -1.10 -6.26
CA SER A 88 13.70 -2.53 -6.39
C SER A 88 12.22 -2.86 -6.20
N ILE A 89 11.70 -3.74 -7.06
CA ILE A 89 10.29 -4.16 -7.03
C ILE A 89 10.13 -5.36 -6.09
N PHE A 90 9.22 -5.22 -5.13
CA PHE A 90 8.91 -6.26 -4.14
C PHE A 90 7.55 -6.91 -4.39
N ARG A 91 7.46 -8.21 -4.13
CA ARG A 91 6.17 -8.89 -3.98
C ARG A 91 5.59 -8.55 -2.62
N ILE A 92 4.62 -7.66 -2.58
CA ILE A 92 4.05 -7.13 -1.34
C ILE A 92 3.02 -8.06 -0.66
N ALA A 93 2.74 -9.23 -1.27
CA ALA A 93 1.83 -10.24 -0.71
C ALA A 93 0.54 -9.62 -0.14
N SER A 94 0.23 -9.85 1.13
CA SER A 94 -1.01 -9.38 1.76
C SER A 94 -1.16 -7.86 1.87
N MET A 95 -0.09 -7.08 1.75
CA MET A 95 -0.20 -5.61 1.67
C MET A 95 -1.00 -5.15 0.43
N THR A 96 -1.08 -5.98 -0.62
CA THR A 96 -1.97 -5.78 -1.76
C THR A 96 -3.43 -5.57 -1.35
N LYS A 97 -3.88 -6.17 -0.24
CA LYS A 97 -5.25 -6.02 0.26
C LYS A 97 -5.60 -4.56 0.58
N ALA A 98 -4.66 -3.81 1.16
CA ALA A 98 -4.86 -2.40 1.47
C ALA A 98 -5.09 -1.58 0.18
N VAL A 99 -4.26 -1.80 -0.85
CA VAL A 99 -4.39 -1.12 -2.14
C VAL A 99 -5.71 -1.48 -2.81
N THR A 100 -6.07 -2.79 -2.82
CA THR A 100 -7.34 -3.26 -3.38
C THR A 100 -8.53 -2.68 -2.61
N SER A 101 -8.48 -2.63 -1.28
CA SER A 101 -9.54 -2.05 -0.46
C SER A 101 -9.76 -0.55 -0.74
N VAL A 102 -8.68 0.22 -0.93
CA VAL A 102 -8.78 1.63 -1.34
C VAL A 102 -9.48 1.73 -2.69
N ALA A 103 -9.09 0.94 -3.69
CA ALA A 103 -9.74 0.96 -5.00
C ALA A 103 -11.24 0.60 -4.92
N VAL A 104 -11.59 -0.39 -4.09
CA VAL A 104 -13.00 -0.76 -3.83
C VAL A 104 -13.74 0.40 -3.18
N MET A 105 -13.16 1.08 -2.17
CA MET A 105 -13.79 2.21 -1.51
C MET A 105 -13.96 3.43 -2.43
N MET A 106 -13.08 3.66 -3.38
CA MET A 106 -13.26 4.69 -4.41
C MET A 106 -14.52 4.42 -5.26
N LEU A 107 -14.82 3.17 -5.58
CA LEU A 107 -16.07 2.80 -6.27
C LEU A 107 -17.30 2.99 -5.37
N HIS A 108 -17.17 2.73 -4.07
CA HIS A 108 -18.22 3.00 -3.10
C HIS A 108 -18.54 4.49 -3.00
N GLU A 109 -17.54 5.35 -2.93
CA GLU A 109 -17.71 6.83 -2.96
C GLU A 109 -18.43 7.31 -4.22
N GLN A 110 -18.22 6.64 -5.35
CA GLN A 110 -18.93 6.89 -6.61
C GLN A 110 -20.38 6.35 -6.62
N GLY A 111 -20.84 5.73 -5.53
CA GLY A 111 -22.17 5.14 -5.44
C GLY A 111 -22.40 3.88 -6.28
N ARG A 112 -21.31 3.21 -6.71
CA ARG A 112 -21.40 2.01 -7.57
C ARG A 112 -21.95 0.80 -6.84
N PHE A 113 -21.80 0.73 -5.53
CA PHE A 113 -22.31 -0.33 -4.66
C PHE A 113 -22.48 0.17 -3.22
N GLN A 114 -23.19 -0.64 -2.41
CA GLN A 114 -23.29 -0.44 -0.98
C GLN A 114 -22.50 -1.49 -0.22
N LEU A 115 -21.91 -1.13 0.92
CA LEU A 115 -21.11 -2.05 1.74
C LEU A 115 -21.91 -3.29 2.19
N ASN A 116 -23.21 -3.15 2.41
CA ASN A 116 -24.10 -4.25 2.79
C ASN A 116 -24.69 -5.02 1.59
N ASP A 117 -24.34 -4.67 0.36
CA ASP A 117 -24.79 -5.45 -0.80
C ASP A 117 -24.27 -6.88 -0.71
N PRO A 118 -25.11 -7.89 -1.03
CA PRO A 118 -24.66 -9.27 -1.16
C PRO A 118 -23.61 -9.38 -2.27
N LEU A 119 -22.54 -10.11 -2.01
CA LEU A 119 -21.49 -10.36 -3.02
C LEU A 119 -22.06 -11.02 -4.29
N ALA A 120 -23.08 -11.87 -4.14
CA ALA A 120 -23.77 -12.53 -5.23
C ALA A 120 -24.41 -11.57 -6.25
N LYS A 121 -24.71 -10.33 -5.87
CA LYS A 121 -25.20 -9.27 -6.77
C LYS A 121 -24.20 -8.96 -7.89
N TYR A 122 -22.90 -9.10 -7.59
CA TYR A 122 -21.79 -8.78 -8.49
C TYR A 122 -21.11 -10.03 -9.04
N ILE A 123 -21.06 -11.09 -8.23
CA ILE A 123 -20.43 -12.37 -8.57
C ILE A 123 -21.46 -13.49 -8.27
N PRO A 124 -22.30 -13.88 -9.26
CA PRO A 124 -23.42 -14.81 -9.03
C PRO A 124 -23.03 -16.16 -8.43
N GLY A 125 -21.79 -16.62 -8.62
CA GLY A 125 -21.28 -17.87 -8.01
C GLY A 125 -21.33 -17.90 -6.48
N PHE A 126 -21.49 -16.76 -5.81
CA PHE A 126 -21.65 -16.66 -4.36
C PHE A 126 -23.11 -16.71 -3.87
N ALA A 127 -24.07 -16.98 -4.77
CA ALA A 127 -25.49 -17.04 -4.39
C ALA A 127 -25.83 -18.27 -3.52
N THR A 128 -25.13 -19.38 -3.73
CA THR A 128 -25.37 -20.66 -3.03
C THR A 128 -24.10 -21.12 -2.34
N MET A 129 -23.80 -20.50 -1.20
CA MET A 129 -22.63 -20.85 -0.40
C MET A 129 -22.97 -21.91 0.64
N THR A 130 -21.98 -22.75 0.95
CA THR A 130 -22.05 -23.70 2.04
C THR A 130 -21.00 -23.37 3.10
N VAL A 131 -21.25 -23.80 4.33
CA VAL A 131 -20.34 -23.66 5.47
C VAL A 131 -19.89 -25.04 5.92
N ILE A 132 -18.62 -25.21 6.24
CA ILE A 132 -18.10 -26.46 6.80
C ILE A 132 -18.79 -26.71 8.15
N SER A 133 -19.39 -27.88 8.30
CA SER A 133 -20.05 -28.32 9.54
C SER A 133 -19.28 -29.42 10.26
N GLU A 134 -18.43 -30.16 9.55
CA GLU A 134 -17.64 -31.25 10.13
C GLU A 134 -16.32 -31.41 9.36
N VAL A 135 -15.24 -31.64 10.11
CA VAL A 135 -13.90 -31.99 9.57
C VAL A 135 -13.44 -33.32 10.17
N ASP A 136 -12.56 -34.03 9.48
CA ASP A 136 -11.89 -35.22 10.02
C ASP A 136 -10.68 -34.85 10.89
N GLU A 137 -10.03 -35.88 11.48
CA GLU A 137 -8.84 -35.71 12.32
C GLU A 137 -7.63 -35.09 11.56
N GLN A 138 -7.65 -35.14 10.25
CA GLN A 138 -6.63 -34.58 9.36
C GLN A 138 -7.00 -33.17 8.85
N GLY A 139 -8.18 -32.62 9.25
CA GLY A 139 -8.66 -31.32 8.85
C GLY A 139 -9.36 -31.30 7.48
N ASN A 140 -9.68 -32.45 6.86
CA ASN A 140 -10.42 -32.50 5.61
C ASN A 140 -11.92 -32.31 5.87
N VAL A 141 -12.59 -31.63 4.95
CA VAL A 141 -14.04 -31.38 5.05
C VAL A 141 -14.82 -32.68 4.90
N LYS A 142 -15.57 -33.07 5.96
CA LYS A 142 -16.48 -34.21 5.99
C LYS A 142 -17.90 -33.86 5.59
N ALA A 143 -18.37 -32.72 6.09
CA ALA A 143 -19.75 -32.29 5.82
C ALA A 143 -19.83 -30.77 5.71
N THR A 144 -20.79 -30.30 4.91
CA THR A 144 -21.16 -28.91 4.78
C THR A 144 -22.65 -28.70 4.93
N VAL A 145 -23.05 -27.51 5.37
CA VAL A 145 -24.45 -27.08 5.44
C VAL A 145 -24.65 -25.80 4.63
N PRO A 146 -25.85 -25.48 4.14
CA PRO A 146 -26.11 -24.21 3.48
C PRO A 146 -25.79 -23.04 4.39
N ALA A 147 -25.15 -21.99 3.86
CA ALA A 147 -24.93 -20.75 4.58
C ALA A 147 -26.26 -20.08 4.93
N THR A 148 -26.43 -19.63 6.16
CA THR A 148 -27.66 -18.96 6.64
C THR A 148 -27.72 -17.50 6.29
N LYS A 149 -26.59 -16.89 5.90
CA LYS A 149 -26.47 -15.48 5.52
C LYS A 149 -25.62 -15.34 4.27
N PRO A 150 -25.97 -14.41 3.38
CA PRO A 150 -25.12 -14.09 2.25
C PRO A 150 -23.83 -13.40 2.69
N ILE A 151 -22.74 -13.64 1.98
CA ILE A 151 -21.52 -12.85 2.12
C ILE A 151 -21.78 -11.45 1.56
N ARG A 152 -21.47 -10.40 2.30
CA ARG A 152 -21.59 -9.00 1.89
C ARG A 152 -20.22 -8.44 1.52
N ILE A 153 -20.21 -7.32 0.78
CA ILE A 153 -18.96 -6.63 0.44
C ILE A 153 -18.15 -6.25 1.69
N ILE A 154 -18.82 -5.76 2.74
CA ILE A 154 -18.17 -5.41 4.00
C ILE A 154 -17.48 -6.61 4.65
N ASP A 155 -18.06 -7.81 4.53
CA ASP A 155 -17.49 -9.02 5.14
C ASP A 155 -16.15 -9.42 4.48
N LEU A 156 -15.95 -9.08 3.19
CA LEU A 156 -14.66 -9.24 2.51
C LEU A 156 -13.63 -8.22 3.02
N LEU A 157 -14.02 -6.95 3.12
CA LEU A 157 -13.13 -5.86 3.53
C LEU A 157 -12.67 -6.00 4.99
N THR A 158 -13.50 -6.60 5.84
CA THR A 158 -13.21 -6.82 7.28
C THR A 158 -12.66 -8.21 7.59
N HIS A 159 -12.42 -9.06 6.58
CA HIS A 159 -11.97 -10.45 6.75
C HIS A 159 -12.90 -11.33 7.59
N SER A 160 -14.20 -11.07 7.55
CA SER A 160 -15.22 -11.81 8.29
C SER A 160 -16.15 -12.65 7.40
N SER A 161 -15.79 -12.82 6.12
CA SER A 161 -16.60 -13.53 5.12
C SER A 161 -16.67 -15.05 5.32
N GLY A 162 -15.75 -15.64 6.10
CA GLY A 162 -15.60 -17.09 6.24
C GLY A 162 -14.91 -17.78 5.06
N ILE A 163 -14.46 -17.05 4.04
CA ILE A 163 -13.67 -17.62 2.94
C ILE A 163 -12.27 -17.94 3.45
N ALA A 164 -11.93 -19.24 3.50
CA ALA A 164 -10.64 -19.72 3.96
C ALA A 164 -9.60 -19.77 2.82
N TYR A 165 -8.34 -19.82 3.17
CA TYR A 165 -7.26 -20.14 2.24
C TYR A 165 -7.19 -21.65 2.01
N PRO A 166 -6.96 -22.13 0.76
CA PRO A 166 -6.93 -23.56 0.47
C PRO A 166 -5.74 -24.31 1.10
N PHE A 167 -4.76 -23.58 1.67
CA PHE A 167 -3.57 -24.13 2.31
C PHE A 167 -3.56 -23.98 3.84
N ILE A 168 -4.63 -23.45 4.42
CA ILE A 168 -4.81 -23.39 5.87
C ILE A 168 -5.83 -24.47 6.22
N PRO A 169 -5.45 -25.51 7.01
CA PRO A 169 -6.40 -26.46 7.55
C PRO A 169 -7.47 -25.69 8.35
N SER A 170 -8.72 -25.97 8.05
CA SER A 170 -9.89 -25.34 8.72
C SER A 170 -10.10 -25.92 10.12
#